data_4c3348fb96fb9ced9c2864e83607307d
#
_entry.id   4c3348fb96fb9ced9c2864e83607307d
#
_cell.length_a   1.000
_cell.length_b   1.000
_cell.length_c   1.000
_cell.angle_alpha   90.00
_cell.angle_beta   90.00
_cell.angle_gamma   90.00
#
_symmetry.space_group_name_H-M   'P 1'
#
loop_
_entity.id
_entity.type
_entity.pdbx_description
1 polymer ?
#
loop_
_entity_poly.entity_id
_entity_poly.type
_entity_poly.pdbx_seq_one_letter_code
_entity_poly.pdbx_strand_id
1 'polypeptide(L)'
;LRPGHAICIASFGFFLGVFLMIDLRQKSIAVLMGGPGSERKVSLKSGEGVVQALRSLGADVTAVEVDGPDFVLPPETWVAFNVIHGTFGEDGQLQRLLETRNVPYTGEGVAGSELAIDKIATKRRLQERGVPTPGFEVLAEGAEPTLSLPLVLKAPKEGSSVGVYIVRDPSELAGALREVRKFGGEVLVEKFVQGRELTVGVVGEEALPVVEIVARQDFYNFENKYPFLNPTAAGADHYCPAVLSPELTARVQETALAAHRALDLEVYSRVDVLLTEAGEPF
;
A
#
# COMPACT_ATOMS: atom_id res chain seq x y z
N LEU A 1 -4.45 -8.95 25.68
CA LEU A 1 -3.96 -8.00 24.68
C LEU A 1 -2.99 -7.05 25.38
N ARG A 2 -1.75 -6.95 24.94
CA ARG A 2 -0.81 -5.92 25.47
C ARG A 2 -1.07 -4.61 24.73
N PRO A 3 -1.09 -3.46 25.41
CA PRO A 3 -1.18 -2.16 24.75
C PRO A 3 0.01 -1.95 23.81
N GLY A 4 -0.23 -1.40 22.62
CA GLY A 4 0.84 -1.00 21.68
C GLY A 4 1.26 -2.07 20.66
N HIS A 5 0.43 -3.10 20.41
CA HIS A 5 0.69 -4.06 19.33
C HIS A 5 -0.41 -3.98 18.27
N ALA A 6 0.01 -3.90 17.01
CA ALA A 6 -0.86 -4.14 15.88
C ALA A 6 -1.48 -5.54 16.02
N ILE A 7 -2.78 -5.65 15.83
CA ILE A 7 -3.45 -6.95 15.91
C ILE A 7 -3.43 -7.55 14.51
N CYS A 8 -2.57 -8.55 14.31
CA CYS A 8 -2.78 -9.50 13.23
C CYS A 8 -3.86 -10.50 13.70
N ILE A 9 -5.07 -10.38 13.16
CA ILE A 9 -6.14 -11.35 13.40
C ILE A 9 -5.73 -12.75 12.92
N ALA A 10 -4.73 -12.85 12.05
CA ALA A 10 -4.16 -14.09 11.54
C ALA A 10 -3.10 -14.74 12.44
N SER A 11 -2.44 -14.00 13.35
CA SER A 11 -1.31 -14.54 14.14
C SER A 11 -1.68 -15.48 15.29
N PHE A 12 -2.96 -15.70 15.57
CA PHE A 12 -3.41 -16.57 16.67
C PHE A 12 -3.66 -18.04 16.26
N GLY A 13 -3.37 -18.46 15.05
CA GLY A 13 -3.81 -19.75 14.51
C GLY A 13 -2.75 -20.80 14.20
N PHE A 14 -1.44 -20.56 14.34
CA PHE A 14 -0.41 -21.51 13.84
C PHE A 14 0.11 -22.53 14.86
N PHE A 15 -0.35 -22.51 16.11
CA PHE A 15 -0.07 -23.58 17.07
C PHE A 15 -1.37 -24.38 17.31
N LEU A 16 -1.52 -25.54 16.68
CA LEU A 16 -2.57 -26.55 16.90
C LEU A 16 -3.81 -26.57 16.00
N GLY A 17 -3.82 -26.01 14.79
CA GLY A 17 -4.94 -26.33 13.86
C GLY A 17 -6.34 -25.89 14.32
N VAL A 18 -6.44 -25.03 15.31
CA VAL A 18 -7.69 -24.43 15.79
C VAL A 18 -7.74 -22.99 15.29
N PHE A 19 -8.49 -22.75 14.21
CA PHE A 19 -8.96 -21.41 13.89
C PHE A 19 -9.81 -20.89 15.04
N LEU A 20 -9.28 -20.07 15.90
CA LEU A 20 -10.08 -19.31 16.84
C LEU A 20 -10.88 -18.28 16.03
N MET A 21 -12.08 -18.66 15.63
CA MET A 21 -13.06 -17.73 15.07
C MET A 21 -13.39 -16.69 16.14
N ILE A 22 -12.95 -15.46 15.95
CA ILE A 22 -13.34 -14.37 16.85
C ILE A 22 -14.82 -14.11 16.63
N ASP A 23 -15.62 -14.30 17.68
CA ASP A 23 -17.03 -13.90 17.65
C ASP A 23 -17.10 -12.36 17.67
N LEU A 24 -17.50 -11.79 16.54
CA LEU A 24 -17.64 -10.34 16.39
C LEU A 24 -18.95 -9.80 16.99
N ARG A 25 -19.88 -10.69 17.36
CA ARG A 25 -21.15 -10.25 17.97
C ARG A 25 -20.88 -9.47 19.25
N GLN A 26 -21.49 -8.30 19.35
CA GLN A 26 -21.33 -7.40 20.50
C GLN A 26 -19.90 -6.80 20.65
N LYS A 27 -19.03 -6.94 19.64
CA LYS A 27 -17.76 -6.22 19.63
C LYS A 27 -17.99 -4.81 19.05
N SER A 28 -17.61 -3.79 19.80
CA SER A 28 -17.68 -2.41 19.35
C SER A 28 -16.48 -2.10 18.44
N ILE A 29 -16.75 -1.90 17.16
CA ILE A 29 -15.74 -1.67 16.12
C ILE A 29 -15.91 -0.26 15.55
N ALA A 30 -14.87 0.56 15.64
CA ALA A 30 -14.83 1.86 14.99
C ALA A 30 -14.19 1.71 13.60
N VAL A 31 -14.93 1.92 12.52
CA VAL A 31 -14.38 1.94 11.16
C VAL A 31 -13.93 3.36 10.85
N LEU A 32 -12.60 3.57 10.78
CA LEU A 32 -11.98 4.85 10.49
C LEU A 32 -11.86 5.02 8.99
N MET A 33 -12.53 6.03 8.42
CA MET A 33 -12.59 6.28 6.99
C MET A 33 -12.48 7.77 6.67
N GLY A 34 -12.17 8.11 5.44
CA GLY A 34 -11.94 9.49 5.01
C GLY A 34 -10.44 9.79 4.92
N GLY A 35 -9.92 10.55 5.86
CA GLY A 35 -8.55 11.02 5.88
C GLY A 35 -8.37 12.38 5.21
N PRO A 36 -7.25 13.10 5.49
CA PRO A 36 -6.95 14.41 4.90
C PRO A 36 -6.36 14.32 3.48
N GLY A 37 -5.96 13.10 3.03
CA GLY A 37 -5.26 12.89 1.77
C GLY A 37 -6.15 12.91 0.52
N SER A 38 -5.51 12.81 -0.63
CA SER A 38 -6.16 12.80 -1.96
C SER A 38 -7.09 11.59 -2.17
N GLU A 39 -6.89 10.51 -1.39
CA GLU A 39 -7.67 9.27 -1.48
C GLU A 39 -8.91 9.24 -0.57
N ARG A 40 -9.28 10.39 0.04
CA ARG A 40 -10.43 10.49 0.95
C ARG A 40 -11.71 9.85 0.41
N LYS A 41 -12.07 10.12 -0.85
CA LYS A 41 -13.29 9.58 -1.44
C LYS A 41 -13.24 8.06 -1.61
N VAL A 42 -12.05 7.52 -1.90
CA VAL A 42 -11.82 6.07 -1.98
C VAL A 42 -12.02 5.43 -0.62
N SER A 43 -11.41 6.03 0.41
CA SER A 43 -11.51 5.57 1.79
C SER A 43 -12.96 5.56 2.29
N LEU A 44 -13.72 6.62 2.04
CA LEU A 44 -15.15 6.68 2.40
C LEU A 44 -15.94 5.55 1.75
N LYS A 45 -15.69 5.28 0.47
CA LYS A 45 -16.37 4.20 -0.25
C LYS A 45 -15.99 2.81 0.27
N SER A 46 -14.71 2.59 0.56
CA SER A 46 -14.22 1.36 1.18
C SER A 46 -14.83 1.17 2.58
N GLY A 47 -14.87 2.25 3.37
CA GLY A 47 -15.44 2.25 4.71
C GLY A 47 -16.92 1.87 4.74
N GLU A 48 -17.72 2.39 3.81
CA GLU A 48 -19.14 1.98 3.66
C GLU A 48 -19.28 0.46 3.49
N GLY A 49 -18.45 -0.14 2.61
CA GLY A 49 -18.46 -1.58 2.38
C GLY A 49 -18.05 -2.38 3.62
N VAL A 50 -16.99 -1.94 4.32
CA VAL A 50 -16.52 -2.58 5.56
C VAL A 50 -17.58 -2.49 6.67
N VAL A 51 -18.20 -1.32 6.86
CA VAL A 51 -19.29 -1.12 7.85
C VAL A 51 -20.45 -2.09 7.57
N GLN A 52 -20.87 -2.21 6.32
CA GLN A 52 -21.95 -3.13 5.96
C GLN A 52 -21.58 -4.59 6.22
N ALA A 53 -20.36 -4.99 5.85
CA ALA A 53 -19.88 -6.35 6.05
C ALA A 53 -19.78 -6.71 7.54
N LEU A 54 -19.17 -5.86 8.36
CA LEU A 54 -19.05 -6.11 9.81
C LEU A 54 -20.41 -6.15 10.52
N ARG A 55 -21.35 -5.28 10.14
CA ARG A 55 -22.73 -5.32 10.66
C ARG A 55 -23.44 -6.61 10.29
N SER A 56 -23.24 -7.13 9.09
CA SER A 56 -23.83 -8.41 8.67
C SER A 56 -23.30 -9.61 9.47
N LEU A 57 -22.11 -9.47 10.07
CA LEU A 57 -21.51 -10.45 10.98
C LEU A 57 -21.95 -10.27 12.45
N GLY A 58 -22.82 -9.29 12.72
CA GLY A 58 -23.38 -9.04 14.05
C GLY A 58 -22.52 -8.15 14.94
N ALA A 59 -21.49 -7.49 14.40
CA ALA A 59 -20.69 -6.52 15.16
C ALA A 59 -21.47 -5.22 15.43
N ASP A 60 -21.18 -4.58 16.55
CA ASP A 60 -21.61 -3.20 16.81
C ASP A 60 -20.62 -2.23 16.14
N VAL A 61 -21.07 -1.57 15.08
CA VAL A 61 -20.16 -0.82 14.19
C VAL A 61 -20.51 0.66 14.14
N THR A 62 -19.56 1.49 14.54
CA THR A 62 -19.59 2.94 14.37
C THR A 62 -18.67 3.35 13.20
N ALA A 63 -19.25 4.03 12.22
CA ALA A 63 -18.48 4.70 11.17
C ALA A 63 -17.92 6.01 11.72
N VAL A 64 -16.61 6.19 11.65
CA VAL A 64 -15.92 7.39 12.11
C VAL A 64 -15.24 8.05 10.92
N GLU A 65 -15.78 9.18 10.50
CA GLU A 65 -15.17 9.99 9.46
C GLU A 65 -14.04 10.83 10.06
N VAL A 66 -12.84 10.69 9.49
CA VAL A 66 -11.61 11.29 9.98
C VAL A 66 -11.13 12.34 9.00
N ASP A 67 -10.88 13.55 9.49
CA ASP A 67 -10.31 14.66 8.70
C ASP A 67 -8.88 15.00 9.10
N GLY A 68 -8.41 14.45 10.23
CA GLY A 68 -7.11 14.73 10.82
C GLY A 68 -7.04 14.15 12.23
N PRO A 69 -6.09 14.63 13.07
CA PRO A 69 -5.81 14.04 14.38
C PRO A 69 -6.92 14.19 15.43
N ASP A 70 -7.83 15.14 15.24
CA ASP A 70 -8.85 15.53 16.24
C ASP A 70 -10.17 14.75 16.08
N PHE A 71 -10.10 13.47 15.71
CA PHE A 71 -11.29 12.61 15.65
C PHE A 71 -11.62 11.97 17.01
N VAL A 72 -12.90 11.65 17.20
CA VAL A 72 -13.43 11.05 18.42
C VAL A 72 -13.80 9.59 18.16
N LEU A 73 -13.33 8.70 19.05
CA LEU A 73 -13.72 7.29 19.05
C LEU A 73 -14.83 7.05 20.08
N PRO A 74 -15.76 6.11 19.84
CA PRO A 74 -16.66 5.62 20.86
C PRO A 74 -15.87 5.10 22.09
N PRO A 75 -16.30 5.40 23.32
CA PRO A 75 -15.54 5.05 24.54
C PRO A 75 -15.24 3.54 24.66
N GLU A 76 -16.17 2.69 24.21
CA GLU A 76 -16.08 1.23 24.29
C GLU A 76 -15.48 0.59 23.03
N THR A 77 -14.72 1.34 22.24
CA THR A 77 -14.10 0.81 21.03
C THR A 77 -13.16 -0.34 21.36
N TRP A 78 -13.51 -1.55 20.92
CA TRP A 78 -12.71 -2.75 21.07
C TRP A 78 -11.52 -2.77 20.10
N VAL A 79 -11.77 -2.35 18.84
CA VAL A 79 -10.75 -2.22 17.79
C VAL A 79 -11.14 -1.11 16.80
N ALA A 80 -10.16 -0.37 16.34
CA ALA A 80 -10.28 0.57 15.22
C ALA A 80 -9.95 -0.17 13.91
N PHE A 81 -10.91 -0.25 13.00
CA PHE A 81 -10.70 -0.80 11.67
C PHE A 81 -10.30 0.34 10.73
N ASN A 82 -9.00 0.39 10.38
CA ASN A 82 -8.47 1.44 9.53
C ASN A 82 -8.71 1.13 8.05
N VAL A 83 -9.43 2.01 7.35
CA VAL A 83 -9.60 2.01 5.89
C VAL A 83 -9.21 3.36 5.26
N ILE A 84 -8.41 4.15 5.97
CA ILE A 84 -7.86 5.40 5.44
C ILE A 84 -6.66 5.05 4.56
N HIS A 85 -6.69 5.50 3.31
CA HIS A 85 -5.63 5.27 2.33
C HIS A 85 -4.65 6.44 2.28
N GLY A 86 -3.39 6.14 1.95
CA GLY A 86 -2.33 7.13 1.78
C GLY A 86 -1.99 7.90 3.04
N THR A 87 -1.82 9.21 2.89
CA THR A 87 -1.44 10.12 3.97
C THR A 87 -2.37 10.01 5.17
N PHE A 88 -1.79 9.96 6.35
CA PHE A 88 -2.41 9.79 7.66
C PHE A 88 -2.80 8.34 8.00
N GLY A 89 -3.36 7.57 7.06
CA GLY A 89 -3.83 6.21 7.30
C GLY A 89 -2.76 5.12 7.14
N GLU A 90 -1.79 5.35 6.25
CA GLU A 90 -0.77 4.34 5.89
C GLU A 90 0.66 4.80 6.21
N ASP A 91 0.85 5.98 6.82
CA ASP A 91 2.16 6.61 7.05
C ASP A 91 2.60 6.63 8.53
N GLY A 92 1.92 5.90 9.39
CA GLY A 92 2.24 5.81 10.82
C GLY A 92 1.59 6.89 11.70
N GLN A 93 1.02 7.94 11.14
CA GLN A 93 0.42 9.02 11.93
C GLN A 93 -0.82 8.55 12.71
N LEU A 94 -1.77 7.91 12.04
CA LEU A 94 -2.97 7.36 12.67
C LEU A 94 -2.61 6.27 13.68
N GLN A 95 -1.70 5.36 13.31
CA GLN A 95 -1.23 4.27 14.15
C GLN A 95 -0.67 4.81 15.47
N ARG A 96 0.20 5.82 15.41
CA ARG A 96 0.77 6.50 16.59
C ARG A 96 -0.30 7.12 17.49
N LEU A 97 -1.32 7.74 16.91
CA LEU A 97 -2.44 8.30 17.69
C LEU A 97 -3.24 7.20 18.39
N LEU A 98 -3.52 6.09 17.71
CA LEU A 98 -4.25 4.95 18.28
C LEU A 98 -3.45 4.28 19.39
N GLU A 99 -2.13 4.11 19.22
CA GLU A 99 -1.24 3.61 20.26
C GLU A 99 -1.22 4.52 21.50
N THR A 100 -1.12 5.83 21.30
CA THR A 100 -1.18 6.81 22.40
C THR A 100 -2.50 6.76 23.17
N ARG A 101 -3.60 6.43 22.47
CA ARG A 101 -4.94 6.26 23.07
C ARG A 101 -5.18 4.84 23.61
N ASN A 102 -4.21 3.93 23.49
CA ASN A 102 -4.31 2.51 23.84
C ASN A 102 -5.48 1.79 23.13
N VAL A 103 -5.79 2.17 21.89
CA VAL A 103 -6.83 1.54 21.08
C VAL A 103 -6.17 0.56 20.10
N PRO A 104 -6.52 -0.74 20.16
CA PRO A 104 -6.10 -1.71 19.14
C PRO A 104 -6.62 -1.33 17.76
N TYR A 105 -5.85 -1.63 16.72
CA TYR A 105 -6.23 -1.30 15.34
C TYR A 105 -5.82 -2.40 14.35
N THR A 106 -6.44 -2.38 13.18
CA THR A 106 -6.08 -3.26 12.05
C THR A 106 -5.01 -2.59 11.20
N GLY A 107 -4.10 -3.39 10.68
CA GLY A 107 -3.03 -2.92 9.79
C GLY A 107 -1.66 -2.96 10.45
N GLU A 108 -0.69 -2.48 9.71
CA GLU A 108 0.72 -2.47 10.11
C GLU A 108 0.97 -1.43 11.23
N GLY A 109 1.99 -1.69 12.04
CA GLY A 109 2.39 -0.80 13.12
C GLY A 109 3.05 0.49 12.62
N VAL A 110 3.36 1.41 13.56
CA VAL A 110 3.94 2.73 13.26
C VAL A 110 5.21 2.61 12.43
N ALA A 111 6.20 1.82 12.89
CA ALA A 111 7.50 1.74 12.23
C ALA A 111 7.43 1.14 10.82
N GLY A 112 6.64 0.07 10.64
CA GLY A 112 6.42 -0.56 9.34
C GLY A 112 5.71 0.39 8.36
N SER A 113 4.68 1.10 8.82
CA SER A 113 3.94 2.08 8.02
C SER A 113 4.83 3.25 7.58
N GLU A 114 5.61 3.84 8.51
CA GLU A 114 6.55 4.93 8.22
C GLU A 114 7.62 4.50 7.20
N LEU A 115 8.14 3.28 7.32
CA LEU A 115 9.14 2.76 6.40
C LEU A 115 8.55 2.45 5.02
N ALA A 116 7.39 1.79 4.97
CA ALA A 116 6.78 1.35 3.72
C ALA A 116 6.27 2.50 2.84
N ILE A 117 5.75 3.58 3.45
CA ILE A 117 5.28 4.74 2.68
C ILE A 117 6.43 5.54 2.04
N ASP A 118 7.61 5.53 2.65
CA ASP A 118 8.79 6.22 2.14
C ASP A 118 9.52 5.35 1.12
N LYS A 119 9.30 5.62 -0.17
CA LYS A 119 9.88 4.85 -1.27
C LYS A 119 11.41 4.85 -1.26
N ILE A 120 12.04 5.95 -0.83
CA ILE A 120 13.50 6.02 -0.74
C ILE A 120 14.02 5.11 0.36
N ALA A 121 13.41 5.16 1.54
CA ALA A 121 13.77 4.30 2.66
C ALA A 121 13.51 2.83 2.32
N THR A 122 12.35 2.52 1.74
CA THR A 122 12.01 1.18 1.22
C THR A 122 13.07 0.68 0.24
N LYS A 123 13.43 1.45 -0.79
CA LYS A 123 14.42 1.03 -1.80
C LYS A 123 15.78 0.72 -1.18
N ARG A 124 16.25 1.57 -0.28
CA ARG A 124 17.50 1.34 0.46
C ARG A 124 17.45 0.05 1.27
N ARG A 125 16.35 -0.19 1.99
CA ARG A 125 16.17 -1.40 2.79
C ARG A 125 16.09 -2.66 1.91
N LEU A 126 15.37 -2.62 0.79
CA LEU A 126 15.33 -3.74 -0.17
C LEU A 126 16.73 -4.06 -0.70
N GLN A 127 17.50 -3.04 -1.07
CA GLN A 127 18.87 -3.19 -1.55
C GLN A 127 19.79 -3.80 -0.49
N GLU A 128 19.73 -3.32 0.76
CA GLU A 128 20.48 -3.85 1.91
C GLU A 128 20.18 -5.33 2.19
N ARG A 129 18.95 -5.75 1.97
CA ARG A 129 18.48 -7.12 2.20
C ARG A 129 18.57 -8.02 0.96
N GLY A 130 19.09 -7.51 -0.15
CA GLY A 130 19.24 -8.25 -1.41
C GLY A 130 17.94 -8.60 -2.12
N VAL A 131 16.85 -7.87 -1.85
CA VAL A 131 15.57 -8.06 -2.53
C VAL A 131 15.62 -7.35 -3.89
N PRO A 132 15.24 -8.02 -4.99
CA PRO A 132 15.21 -7.42 -6.32
C PRO A 132 14.34 -6.15 -6.35
N THR A 133 14.88 -5.10 -6.92
CA THR A 133 14.16 -3.84 -7.10
C THR A 133 14.81 -3.07 -8.26
N PRO A 134 14.08 -2.29 -9.09
CA PRO A 134 14.67 -1.54 -10.18
C PRO A 134 15.84 -0.67 -9.72
N GLY A 135 16.91 -0.60 -10.51
CA GLY A 135 18.04 0.28 -10.22
C GLY A 135 17.55 1.72 -10.03
N PHE A 136 18.10 2.44 -9.05
CA PHE A 136 17.60 3.75 -8.67
C PHE A 136 18.70 4.71 -8.21
N GLU A 137 18.36 5.96 -8.21
CA GLU A 137 19.11 7.05 -7.56
C GLU A 137 18.15 8.03 -6.88
N VAL A 138 18.67 8.79 -5.94
CA VAL A 138 17.92 9.83 -5.21
C VAL A 138 18.48 11.17 -5.58
N LEU A 139 17.65 12.03 -6.16
CA LEU A 139 18.05 13.38 -6.51
C LEU A 139 17.77 14.35 -5.37
N ALA A 140 18.76 15.11 -5.00
CA ALA A 140 18.59 16.31 -4.20
C ALA A 140 17.91 17.42 -5.03
N GLU A 141 17.48 18.47 -4.34
CA GLU A 141 16.92 19.65 -4.99
C GLU A 141 17.92 20.25 -5.99
N GLY A 142 17.44 20.51 -7.21
CA GLY A 142 18.25 21.08 -8.29
C GLY A 142 19.14 20.09 -9.05
N ALA A 143 19.29 18.85 -8.60
CA ALA A 143 20.10 17.84 -9.29
C ALA A 143 19.37 17.26 -10.52
N GLU A 144 20.15 16.77 -11.48
CA GLU A 144 19.69 16.07 -12.68
C GLU A 144 19.97 14.57 -12.56
N PRO A 145 19.14 13.67 -13.15
CA PRO A 145 19.38 12.23 -13.11
C PRO A 145 20.64 11.83 -13.92
N THR A 146 21.32 10.80 -13.41
CA THR A 146 22.44 10.15 -14.11
C THR A 146 22.02 8.85 -14.80
N LEU A 147 20.88 8.27 -14.43
CA LEU A 147 20.32 7.11 -15.08
C LEU A 147 19.87 7.44 -16.52
N SER A 148 20.11 6.51 -17.42
CA SER A 148 19.68 6.63 -18.81
C SER A 148 18.18 6.43 -18.98
N LEU A 149 17.60 7.11 -19.97
CA LEU A 149 16.21 6.90 -20.38
C LEU A 149 15.99 5.49 -20.99
N PRO A 150 14.76 4.94 -20.86
CA PRO A 150 13.63 5.50 -20.13
C PRO A 150 13.80 5.36 -18.62
N LEU A 151 13.25 6.31 -17.87
CA LEU A 151 13.27 6.31 -16.41
C LEU A 151 11.92 6.72 -15.80
N VAL A 152 11.77 6.51 -14.50
CA VAL A 152 10.57 6.87 -13.75
C VAL A 152 10.94 7.79 -12.60
N LEU A 153 10.35 8.97 -12.57
CA LEU A 153 10.46 9.90 -11.44
C LEU A 153 9.31 9.67 -10.48
N LYS A 154 9.59 9.61 -9.19
CA LYS A 154 8.57 9.36 -8.16
C LYS A 154 8.71 10.31 -6.98
N ALA A 155 7.59 10.86 -6.53
CA ALA A 155 7.49 11.52 -5.25
C ALA A 155 7.69 10.47 -4.13
N PRO A 156 8.60 10.70 -3.15
CA PRO A 156 8.98 9.67 -2.19
C PRO A 156 7.84 9.15 -1.31
N LYS A 157 6.91 10.02 -0.89
CA LYS A 157 5.90 9.71 0.14
C LYS A 157 4.46 9.75 -0.35
N GLU A 158 4.24 9.85 -1.66
CA GLU A 158 2.89 9.84 -2.23
C GLU A 158 2.44 8.41 -2.56
N GLY A 159 1.12 8.15 -2.41
CA GLY A 159 0.47 6.90 -2.78
C GLY A 159 -0.17 6.94 -4.18
N SER A 160 -0.77 5.83 -4.60
CA SER A 160 -1.71 5.71 -5.74
C SER A 160 -1.24 6.32 -7.06
N SER A 161 0.04 6.20 -7.38
CA SER A 161 0.67 6.78 -8.59
C SER A 161 0.64 8.32 -8.68
N VAL A 162 0.30 9.01 -7.59
CA VAL A 162 0.45 10.46 -7.49
C VAL A 162 1.94 10.81 -7.48
N GLY A 163 2.34 11.81 -8.28
CA GLY A 163 3.76 12.20 -8.39
C GLY A 163 4.65 11.16 -9.06
N VAL A 164 4.10 10.29 -9.93
CA VAL A 164 4.84 9.31 -10.73
C VAL A 164 4.84 9.76 -12.20
N TYR A 165 6.03 9.88 -12.80
CA TYR A 165 6.21 10.33 -14.18
C TYR A 165 7.17 9.40 -14.91
N ILE A 166 6.72 8.80 -16.02
CA ILE A 166 7.56 8.02 -16.91
C ILE A 166 8.14 8.97 -17.93
N VAL A 167 9.47 9.03 -18.03
CA VAL A 167 10.21 9.87 -18.97
C VAL A 167 10.86 8.96 -20.01
N ARG A 168 10.45 9.11 -21.27
CA ARG A 168 10.98 8.33 -22.39
C ARG A 168 11.87 9.17 -23.30
N ASP A 169 11.60 10.45 -23.38
CA ASP A 169 12.33 11.40 -24.22
C ASP A 169 13.00 12.50 -23.38
N PRO A 170 14.24 12.93 -23.73
CA PRO A 170 14.94 14.00 -23.01
C PRO A 170 14.13 15.30 -22.90
N SER A 171 13.29 15.61 -23.87
CA SER A 171 12.47 16.83 -23.86
C SER A 171 11.39 16.83 -22.75
N GLU A 172 11.01 15.66 -22.26
CA GLU A 172 10.01 15.50 -21.18
C GLU A 172 10.61 15.74 -19.78
N LEU A 173 11.93 15.53 -19.61
CA LEU A 173 12.60 15.45 -18.32
C LEU A 173 12.41 16.71 -17.48
N ALA A 174 12.67 17.89 -18.06
CA ALA A 174 12.58 19.14 -17.32
C ALA A 174 11.14 19.44 -16.84
N GLY A 175 10.15 19.06 -17.63
CA GLY A 175 8.73 19.15 -17.25
C GLY A 175 8.40 18.22 -16.11
N ALA A 176 8.76 16.95 -16.23
CA ALA A 176 8.50 15.92 -15.21
C ALA A 176 9.20 16.24 -13.88
N LEU A 177 10.46 16.69 -13.90
CA LEU A 177 11.17 17.12 -12.69
C LEU A 177 10.47 18.30 -11.99
N ARG A 178 10.00 19.27 -12.74
CA ARG A 178 9.26 20.41 -12.18
C ARG A 178 7.98 19.96 -11.48
N GLU A 179 7.26 19.01 -12.07
CA GLU A 179 6.00 18.53 -11.51
C GLU A 179 6.24 17.63 -10.28
N VAL A 180 7.17 16.67 -10.32
CA VAL A 180 7.44 15.79 -9.18
C VAL A 180 7.98 16.54 -7.97
N ARG A 181 8.76 17.60 -8.18
CA ARG A 181 9.30 18.43 -7.09
C ARG A 181 8.26 19.24 -6.34
N LYS A 182 7.04 19.35 -6.84
CA LYS A 182 5.93 19.96 -6.08
C LYS A 182 5.56 19.16 -4.83
N PHE A 183 5.94 17.87 -4.77
CA PHE A 183 5.69 16.97 -3.65
C PHE A 183 6.83 16.89 -2.62
N GLY A 184 7.91 17.66 -2.81
CA GLY A 184 9.07 17.68 -1.92
C GLY A 184 10.38 17.88 -2.68
N GLY A 185 11.49 18.15 -1.94
CA GLY A 185 12.79 18.47 -2.54
C GLY A 185 13.53 17.26 -3.12
N GLU A 186 13.39 16.07 -2.51
CA GLU A 186 14.00 14.84 -3.01
C GLU A 186 13.10 14.15 -4.03
N VAL A 187 13.72 13.52 -5.03
CA VAL A 187 13.02 12.74 -6.06
C VAL A 187 13.65 11.37 -6.16
N LEU A 188 12.85 10.32 -6.07
CA LEU A 188 13.29 8.97 -6.41
C LEU A 188 13.26 8.82 -7.93
N VAL A 189 14.39 8.42 -8.51
CA VAL A 189 14.51 8.07 -9.93
C VAL A 189 14.79 6.58 -10.06
N GLU A 190 14.02 5.88 -10.87
CA GLU A 190 14.20 4.46 -11.13
C GLU A 190 14.42 4.20 -12.62
N LYS A 191 15.16 3.14 -12.92
CA LYS A 191 15.15 2.57 -14.28
C LYS A 191 13.74 2.12 -14.62
N PHE A 192 13.27 2.48 -15.79
CA PHE A 192 11.99 1.93 -16.28
C PHE A 192 12.13 0.43 -16.56
N VAL A 193 11.24 -0.35 -15.99
CA VAL A 193 11.15 -1.80 -16.21
C VAL A 193 9.95 -2.08 -17.11
N GLN A 194 10.22 -2.62 -18.28
CA GLN A 194 9.18 -3.11 -19.18
C GLN A 194 8.75 -4.50 -18.73
N GLY A 195 7.45 -4.68 -18.44
CA GLY A 195 6.95 -5.96 -17.94
C GLY A 195 5.47 -5.95 -17.63
N ARG A 196 5.00 -7.07 -17.08
CA ARG A 196 3.65 -7.24 -16.55
C ARG A 196 3.56 -6.61 -15.17
N GLU A 197 2.49 -5.88 -14.90
CA GLU A 197 2.22 -5.30 -13.58
C GLU A 197 1.45 -6.32 -12.74
N LEU A 198 2.07 -6.78 -11.66
CA LEU A 198 1.51 -7.75 -10.74
C LEU A 198 1.42 -7.14 -9.35
N THR A 199 0.51 -7.67 -8.53
CA THR A 199 0.47 -7.34 -7.11
C THR A 199 0.21 -8.59 -6.28
N VAL A 200 0.83 -8.65 -5.10
CA VAL A 200 0.70 -9.76 -4.15
C VAL A 200 0.34 -9.22 -2.79
N GLY A 201 -0.80 -9.65 -2.27
CA GLY A 201 -1.11 -9.46 -0.86
C GLY A 201 -0.28 -10.40 0.00
N VAL A 202 0.24 -9.91 1.10
CA VAL A 202 0.92 -10.72 2.12
C VAL A 202 0.17 -10.54 3.44
N VAL A 203 -0.13 -11.62 4.13
CA VAL A 203 -0.78 -11.61 5.46
C VAL A 203 0.06 -12.45 6.41
N GLY A 204 0.69 -11.80 7.38
CA GLY A 204 1.71 -12.44 8.20
C GLY A 204 2.83 -13.01 7.33
N GLU A 205 3.00 -14.33 7.36
CA GLU A 205 4.02 -15.04 6.59
C GLU A 205 3.45 -15.73 5.32
N GLU A 206 2.24 -15.39 4.91
CA GLU A 206 1.56 -16.03 3.78
C GLU A 206 1.39 -15.06 2.60
N ALA A 207 1.93 -15.44 1.44
CA ALA A 207 1.67 -14.74 0.18
C ALA A 207 0.36 -15.24 -0.45
N LEU A 208 -0.54 -14.32 -0.70
CA LEU A 208 -1.82 -14.59 -1.35
C LEU A 208 -1.64 -14.83 -2.86
N PRO A 209 -2.68 -15.29 -3.57
CA PRO A 209 -2.63 -15.44 -5.03
C PRO A 209 -2.19 -14.15 -5.73
N VAL A 210 -1.30 -14.30 -6.71
CA VAL A 210 -0.82 -13.19 -7.52
C VAL A 210 -1.96 -12.61 -8.34
N VAL A 211 -2.10 -11.29 -8.34
CA VAL A 211 -3.05 -10.56 -9.18
C VAL A 211 -2.30 -9.83 -10.28
N GLU A 212 -2.73 -9.99 -11.53
CA GLU A 212 -2.24 -9.18 -12.65
C GLU A 212 -3.15 -7.98 -12.88
N ILE A 213 -2.53 -6.82 -13.09
CA ILE A 213 -3.20 -5.57 -13.38
C ILE A 213 -2.88 -5.16 -14.81
N VAL A 214 -3.91 -5.08 -15.66
CA VAL A 214 -3.77 -4.68 -17.06
C VAL A 214 -4.50 -3.38 -17.28
N ALA A 215 -3.74 -2.28 -17.38
CA ALA A 215 -4.31 -0.99 -17.71
C ALA A 215 -4.94 -1.04 -19.11
N ARG A 216 -6.16 -0.55 -19.25
CA ARG A 216 -6.86 -0.51 -20.56
C ARG A 216 -6.32 0.56 -21.50
N GLN A 217 -5.56 1.52 -20.94
CA GLN A 217 -4.81 2.56 -21.66
C GLN A 217 -3.47 2.79 -20.96
N ASP A 218 -2.46 3.09 -21.71
CA ASP A 218 -1.04 3.33 -21.44
C ASP A 218 -0.48 3.01 -20.04
N PHE A 219 -0.96 3.65 -18.97
CA PHE A 219 -0.36 3.56 -17.64
C PHE A 219 -1.44 3.46 -16.54
N TYR A 220 -1.17 2.65 -15.51
CA TYR A 220 -2.04 2.48 -14.35
C TYR A 220 -1.90 3.66 -13.38
N ASN A 221 -2.38 4.82 -13.81
CA ASN A 221 -2.39 6.06 -13.04
C ASN A 221 -3.55 6.11 -12.04
N PHE A 222 -3.63 7.21 -11.27
CA PHE A 222 -4.68 7.43 -10.27
C PHE A 222 -6.09 7.31 -10.84
N GLU A 223 -6.35 7.89 -12.01
CA GLU A 223 -7.66 7.86 -12.65
C GLU A 223 -8.07 6.45 -13.08
N ASN A 224 -7.12 5.67 -13.62
CA ASN A 224 -7.34 4.28 -14.01
C ASN A 224 -7.47 3.34 -12.80
N LYS A 225 -6.91 3.70 -11.64
CA LYS A 225 -7.11 2.98 -10.37
C LYS A 225 -8.53 3.18 -9.83
N TYR A 226 -9.09 4.36 -9.99
CA TYR A 226 -10.37 4.75 -9.41
C TYR A 226 -11.36 5.30 -10.45
N PRO A 227 -11.79 4.47 -11.43
CA PRO A 227 -12.66 4.93 -12.54
C PRO A 227 -14.02 5.44 -12.05
N PHE A 228 -14.46 5.07 -10.83
CA PHE A 228 -15.68 5.60 -10.24
C PHE A 228 -15.58 7.09 -9.84
N LEU A 229 -14.36 7.64 -9.71
CA LEU A 229 -14.13 9.07 -9.48
C LEU A 229 -14.08 9.89 -10.77
N ASN A 230 -13.75 9.24 -11.90
CA ASN A 230 -13.71 9.85 -13.22
C ASN A 230 -14.36 8.91 -14.24
N PRO A 231 -15.63 9.18 -14.64
CA PRO A 231 -16.37 8.34 -15.58
C PRO A 231 -15.72 8.18 -16.96
N THR A 232 -14.75 9.04 -17.31
CA THR A 232 -14.02 8.97 -18.59
C THR A 232 -12.76 8.14 -18.50
N ALA A 233 -12.35 7.72 -17.30
CA ALA A 233 -11.17 6.87 -17.12
C ALA A 233 -11.40 5.47 -17.69
N ALA A 234 -10.41 4.94 -18.40
CA ALA A 234 -10.52 3.61 -19.02
C ALA A 234 -10.53 2.47 -17.98
N GLY A 235 -9.92 2.70 -16.83
CA GLY A 235 -9.77 1.68 -15.79
C GLY A 235 -8.69 0.64 -16.10
N ALA A 236 -8.73 -0.46 -15.34
CA ALA A 236 -7.85 -1.61 -15.53
C ALA A 236 -8.61 -2.92 -15.33
N ASP A 237 -8.15 -3.97 -15.96
CA ASP A 237 -8.61 -5.33 -15.74
C ASP A 237 -7.73 -6.02 -14.69
N HIS A 238 -8.35 -6.82 -13.83
CA HIS A 238 -7.66 -7.53 -12.76
C HIS A 238 -7.90 -9.04 -12.93
N TYR A 239 -6.83 -9.79 -13.03
CA TYR A 239 -6.88 -11.25 -13.17
C TYR A 239 -6.33 -11.89 -11.89
N CYS A 240 -7.19 -12.60 -11.16
CA CYS A 240 -6.84 -13.29 -9.91
C CYS A 240 -7.35 -14.74 -9.95
N PRO A 241 -6.45 -15.75 -9.91
CA PRO A 241 -5.00 -15.63 -9.98
C PRO A 241 -4.52 -15.16 -11.35
N ALA A 242 -3.34 -14.52 -11.40
CA ALA A 242 -2.64 -14.18 -12.63
C ALA A 242 -2.30 -15.44 -13.43
N VAL A 243 -2.37 -15.35 -14.75
CA VAL A 243 -1.99 -16.48 -15.63
C VAL A 243 -0.47 -16.54 -15.74
N LEU A 244 0.14 -17.33 -14.85
CA LEU A 244 1.58 -17.60 -14.75
C LEU A 244 1.83 -19.10 -14.65
N SER A 245 3.05 -19.54 -14.99
CA SER A 245 3.45 -20.90 -14.64
C SER A 245 3.59 -21.05 -13.13
N PRO A 246 3.48 -22.28 -12.57
CA PRO A 246 3.68 -22.50 -11.15
C PRO A 246 5.02 -21.95 -10.63
N GLU A 247 6.09 -22.10 -11.42
CA GLU A 247 7.44 -21.64 -11.07
C GLU A 247 7.52 -20.10 -11.01
N LEU A 248 6.90 -19.41 -11.98
CA LEU A 248 6.84 -17.95 -11.97
C LEU A 248 5.95 -17.43 -10.83
N THR A 249 4.83 -18.08 -10.57
CA THR A 249 3.94 -17.76 -9.44
C THR A 249 4.70 -17.82 -8.13
N ALA A 250 5.38 -18.94 -7.86
CA ALA A 250 6.19 -19.12 -6.65
C ALA A 250 7.27 -18.04 -6.54
N ARG A 251 7.98 -17.75 -7.62
CA ARG A 251 9.05 -16.75 -7.66
C ARG A 251 8.56 -15.33 -7.36
N VAL A 252 7.40 -14.95 -7.90
CA VAL A 252 6.77 -13.65 -7.62
C VAL A 252 6.31 -13.57 -6.16
N GLN A 253 5.69 -14.64 -5.64
CA GLN A 253 5.27 -14.70 -4.24
C GLN A 253 6.46 -14.66 -3.27
N GLU A 254 7.54 -15.38 -3.56
CA GLU A 254 8.78 -15.34 -2.77
C GLU A 254 9.40 -13.95 -2.76
N THR A 255 9.42 -13.25 -3.91
CA THR A 255 9.90 -11.86 -3.98
C THR A 255 9.05 -10.93 -3.13
N ALA A 256 7.72 -11.07 -3.17
CA ALA A 256 6.83 -10.27 -2.35
C ALA A 256 7.00 -10.54 -0.84
N LEU A 257 7.14 -11.81 -0.44
CA LEU A 257 7.44 -12.20 0.95
C LEU A 257 8.80 -11.66 1.40
N ALA A 258 9.81 -11.72 0.53
CA ALA A 258 11.13 -11.17 0.83
C ALA A 258 11.07 -9.66 1.05
N ALA A 259 10.29 -8.93 0.24
CA ALA A 259 10.08 -7.49 0.42
C ALA A 259 9.35 -7.18 1.74
N HIS A 260 8.27 -7.90 2.05
CA HIS A 260 7.53 -7.78 3.31
C HIS A 260 8.46 -7.94 4.53
N ARG A 261 9.24 -9.03 4.55
CA ARG A 261 10.21 -9.33 5.61
C ARG A 261 11.36 -8.31 5.66
N ALA A 262 11.82 -7.83 4.51
CA ALA A 262 12.90 -6.84 4.46
C ALA A 262 12.51 -5.52 5.13
N LEU A 263 11.25 -5.16 5.13
CA LEU A 263 10.70 -3.98 5.79
C LEU A 263 10.26 -4.25 7.25
N ASP A 264 10.54 -5.44 7.78
CA ASP A 264 10.15 -5.87 9.11
C ASP A 264 8.63 -5.73 9.37
N LEU A 265 7.80 -5.99 8.33
CA LEU A 265 6.34 -5.94 8.43
C LEU A 265 5.82 -7.22 9.09
N GLU A 266 4.75 -7.11 9.88
CA GLU A 266 4.24 -8.22 10.70
C GLU A 266 2.78 -8.59 10.41
N VAL A 267 1.98 -7.66 9.92
CA VAL A 267 0.52 -7.84 9.83
C VAL A 267 0.07 -8.15 8.42
N TYR A 268 0.10 -7.18 7.56
CA TYR A 268 -0.16 -7.38 6.13
C TYR A 268 0.46 -6.27 5.28
N SER A 269 0.71 -6.60 4.03
CA SER A 269 1.12 -5.63 3.01
C SER A 269 0.55 -6.00 1.65
N ARG A 270 0.63 -5.06 0.73
CA ARG A 270 0.47 -5.29 -0.69
C ARG A 270 1.78 -4.91 -1.40
N VAL A 271 2.36 -5.87 -2.09
CA VAL A 271 3.63 -5.69 -2.78
C VAL A 271 3.35 -5.66 -4.29
N ASP A 272 3.66 -4.54 -4.92
CA ASP A 272 3.56 -4.37 -6.37
C ASP A 272 4.86 -4.88 -7.01
N VAL A 273 4.73 -5.73 -8.03
CA VAL A 273 5.85 -6.42 -8.68
C VAL A 273 5.78 -6.22 -10.19
N LEU A 274 6.88 -5.80 -10.80
CA LEU A 274 7.05 -5.78 -12.25
C LEU A 274 7.74 -7.06 -12.71
N LEU A 275 7.06 -7.87 -13.52
CA LEU A 275 7.60 -9.10 -14.07
C LEU A 275 8.04 -8.89 -15.52
N THR A 276 9.36 -8.96 -15.77
CA THR A 276 9.91 -8.81 -17.12
C THR A 276 9.55 -9.98 -18.03
N GLU A 277 9.75 -9.83 -19.35
CA GLU A 277 9.59 -10.94 -20.32
C GLU A 277 10.57 -12.09 -20.06
N ALA A 278 11.73 -11.82 -19.47
CA ALA A 278 12.69 -12.84 -19.04
C ALA A 278 12.25 -13.60 -17.78
N GLY A 279 11.11 -13.23 -17.19
CA GLY A 279 10.60 -13.83 -15.95
C GLY A 279 11.30 -13.34 -14.69
N GLU A 280 11.93 -12.17 -14.72
CA GLU A 280 12.57 -11.57 -13.56
C GLU A 280 11.60 -10.62 -12.82
N PRO A 281 11.27 -10.89 -11.54
CA PRO A 281 10.44 -10.01 -10.71
C PRO A 281 11.27 -8.91 -10.05
N PHE A 282 10.73 -7.67 -10.08
CA PHE A 282 11.32 -6.49 -9.42
C PHE A 282 10.31 -5.78 -8.55
#